data_3b8953532de1e08a9346bc2ef0df6b61
#
_entry.id   3b8953532de1e08a9346bc2ef0df6b61
#
_cell.length_a   1.000
_cell.length_b   1.000
_cell.length_c   1.000
_cell.angle_alpha   90.00
_cell.angle_beta   90.00
_cell.angle_gamma   90.00
#
_symmetry.space_group_name_H-M   'P 1'
#
loop_
_entity.id
_entity.type
_entity.pdbx_description
1 polymer ?
#
loop_
_entity_poly.entity_id
_entity_poly.type
_entity_poly.pdbx_seq_one_letter_code
_entity_poly.pdbx_strand_id
1 'polypeptide(L)'
;MKPGSVAAYWRVLVTSLCRVVPPVRPVGFRVVSGASGSDVMDLSSMRKRYRSDNEAFEEKHLVSLDPIVQFNDWFQEVTQCPAIEEPNAMCLATATRDGRPSARMVLLKGFGPDGFRFYTNRESRKGLDLETNPVASLLFYWEPFNRQVRIEGSVERLSEDETEKYFHSRPKSSQIGAVVSKQSQVIPDREYLRQKNAELEAEYKDKEVPKPPEWGGYIVRPSVIEFWQGQTNRLHDRIVFHKQEADKELGPWTHPGEGGWVYKRLAP
;
A
#
# COMPACT_ATOMS: atom_id res chain seq x y z
N MET A 1 5.78 44.66 -2.38
CA MET A 1 6.40 43.54 -1.67
C MET A 1 5.95 42.24 -2.34
N LYS A 2 6.86 41.48 -2.98
CA LYS A 2 6.54 40.22 -3.65
C LYS A 2 6.66 39.07 -2.61
N PRO A 3 5.77 38.06 -2.58
CA PRO A 3 5.92 36.93 -1.68
C PRO A 3 7.04 36.02 -2.21
N GLY A 4 8.08 35.84 -1.39
CA GLY A 4 9.19 34.96 -1.65
C GLY A 4 8.75 33.49 -1.57
N SER A 5 9.13 32.75 -2.62
CA SER A 5 8.81 31.34 -2.85
C SER A 5 9.38 30.42 -1.76
N VAL A 6 8.51 29.80 -1.00
CA VAL A 6 8.81 28.73 -0.04
C VAL A 6 9.26 27.43 -0.76
N ALA A 7 9.07 27.35 -2.08
CA ALA A 7 9.40 26.17 -2.90
C ALA A 7 10.91 25.90 -3.08
N ALA A 8 11.78 26.87 -2.80
CA ALA A 8 13.23 26.70 -3.01
C ALA A 8 13.94 25.98 -1.86
N TYR A 9 13.41 25.99 -0.66
CA TYR A 9 14.03 25.34 0.52
C TYR A 9 13.86 23.81 0.52
N TRP A 10 12.78 23.29 -0.10
CA TRP A 10 12.47 21.86 -0.12
C TRP A 10 13.30 21.05 -1.13
N ARG A 11 13.77 21.67 -2.22
CA ARG A 11 14.59 20.98 -3.23
C ARG A 11 15.96 20.50 -2.72
N VAL A 12 16.52 21.12 -1.70
CA VAL A 12 17.84 20.77 -1.17
C VAL A 12 17.77 19.61 -0.17
N LEU A 13 16.64 19.44 0.53
CA LEU A 13 16.46 18.37 1.50
C LEU A 13 16.13 17.02 0.85
N VAL A 14 15.34 16.99 -0.23
CA VAL A 14 14.93 15.73 -0.90
C VAL A 14 16.13 15.01 -1.54
N THR A 15 17.08 15.73 -2.13
CA THR A 15 18.29 15.12 -2.71
C THR A 15 19.25 14.56 -1.66
N SER A 16 19.17 15.01 -0.41
CA SER A 16 20.01 14.50 0.70
C SER A 16 19.43 13.23 1.34
N LEU A 17 18.13 12.98 1.19
CA LEU A 17 17.44 11.86 1.85
C LEU A 17 17.53 10.53 1.09
N CYS A 18 17.66 10.58 -0.24
CA CYS A 18 17.85 9.39 -1.08
C CYS A 18 19.33 9.07 -1.35
N ARG A 19 20.23 9.23 -0.38
CA ARG A 19 21.59 8.71 -0.54
C ARG A 19 21.54 7.21 -0.70
N VAL A 20 22.13 6.73 -1.80
CA VAL A 20 22.37 5.32 -2.10
C VAL A 20 22.89 4.64 -0.84
N VAL A 21 22.10 3.76 -0.26
CA VAL A 21 22.54 2.93 0.86
C VAL A 21 23.66 2.04 0.31
N PRO A 22 24.88 2.08 0.87
CA PRO A 22 25.93 1.16 0.44
C PRO A 22 25.46 -0.28 0.64
N PRO A 23 25.86 -1.22 -0.23
CA PRO A 23 25.44 -2.61 -0.14
C PRO A 23 25.73 -3.13 1.28
N VAL A 24 24.68 -3.60 1.94
CA VAL A 24 24.78 -4.24 3.25
C VAL A 24 25.67 -5.46 3.09
N ARG A 25 26.77 -5.53 3.83
CA ARG A 25 27.61 -6.74 3.86
C ARG A 25 26.72 -7.92 4.29
N PRO A 26 26.85 -9.09 3.65
CA PRO A 26 26.07 -10.25 4.05
C PRO A 26 26.31 -10.52 5.54
N VAL A 27 25.26 -10.48 6.32
CA VAL A 27 25.29 -10.87 7.74
C VAL A 27 25.51 -12.36 7.77
N GLY A 28 26.62 -12.79 8.37
CA GLY A 28 26.89 -14.21 8.57
C GLY A 28 25.80 -14.81 9.44
N PHE A 29 25.08 -15.78 8.91
CA PHE A 29 24.08 -16.52 9.66
C PHE A 29 24.77 -17.46 10.66
N ARG A 30 24.41 -17.37 11.92
CA ARG A 30 24.84 -18.30 12.95
C ARG A 30 23.75 -19.35 13.14
N VAL A 31 24.06 -20.59 12.76
CA VAL A 31 23.19 -21.73 13.06
C VAL A 31 23.43 -22.10 14.53
N VAL A 32 22.41 -22.01 15.35
CA VAL A 32 22.45 -22.49 16.74
C VAL A 32 21.93 -23.91 16.74
N SER A 33 22.81 -24.89 16.81
CA SER A 33 22.45 -26.30 16.97
C SER A 33 21.97 -26.55 18.40
N GLY A 34 20.66 -26.70 18.58
CA GLY A 34 20.07 -27.20 19.80
C GLY A 34 20.07 -28.72 19.85
N ALA A 35 20.14 -29.30 21.04
CA ALA A 35 20.19 -30.73 21.29
C ALA A 35 18.93 -31.54 20.91
N SER A 36 17.97 -30.94 20.20
CA SER A 36 16.77 -31.60 19.66
C SER A 36 16.55 -31.11 18.22
N GLY A 37 16.98 -31.87 17.29
CA GLY A 37 16.74 -32.08 15.85
C GLY A 37 15.97 -31.06 15.01
N SER A 38 15.83 -29.79 15.35
CA SER A 38 15.33 -28.73 14.47
C SER A 38 16.27 -27.54 14.49
N ASP A 39 17.05 -27.38 13.41
CA ASP A 39 17.88 -26.19 13.23
C ASP A 39 16.95 -24.97 13.01
N VAL A 40 16.81 -24.15 14.06
CA VAL A 40 16.08 -22.88 13.96
C VAL A 40 17.08 -21.79 13.56
N MET A 41 16.82 -21.09 12.45
CA MET A 41 17.62 -19.95 12.03
C MET A 41 17.38 -18.79 13.01
N ASP A 42 18.45 -18.38 13.72
CA ASP A 42 18.41 -17.23 14.63
C ASP A 42 18.56 -15.92 13.86
N LEU A 43 17.51 -15.10 13.85
CA LEU A 43 17.46 -13.77 13.22
C LEU A 43 17.57 -12.63 14.24
N SER A 44 17.86 -12.91 15.51
CA SER A 44 17.88 -11.92 16.60
C SER A 44 18.88 -10.78 16.39
N SER A 45 19.94 -11.03 15.63
CA SER A 45 20.98 -10.04 15.28
C SER A 45 20.60 -9.14 14.09
N MET A 46 19.55 -9.46 13.34
CA MET A 46 19.09 -8.66 12.21
C MET A 46 18.36 -7.40 12.70
N ARG A 47 19.10 -6.32 12.85
CA ARG A 47 18.59 -5.02 13.29
C ARG A 47 19.10 -3.92 12.39
N LYS A 48 18.18 -3.12 11.82
CA LYS A 48 18.50 -1.89 11.12
C LYS A 48 18.51 -0.74 12.14
N ARG A 49 19.49 0.17 12.03
CA ARG A 49 19.42 1.47 12.71
C ARG A 49 18.52 2.39 11.91
N TYR A 50 17.51 2.94 12.55
CA TYR A 50 16.67 4.00 11.99
C TYR A 50 17.40 5.34 12.09
N ARG A 51 16.81 6.40 11.55
CA ARG A 51 17.33 7.77 11.63
C ARG A 51 17.31 8.29 13.07
N SER A 52 17.99 9.41 13.31
CA SER A 52 18.10 10.01 14.65
C SER A 52 16.78 10.64 15.12
N ASP A 53 16.66 10.91 16.42
CA ASP A 53 15.50 11.56 17.05
C ASP A 53 15.13 12.93 16.44
N ASN A 54 16.02 13.53 15.62
CA ASN A 54 15.77 14.77 14.88
C ASN A 54 14.73 14.60 13.74
N GLU A 55 14.27 13.39 13.47
CA GLU A 55 13.28 13.08 12.46
C GLU A 55 11.98 12.53 13.08
N ALA A 56 11.70 12.88 14.35
CA ALA A 56 10.44 12.52 14.99
C ALA A 56 9.25 13.10 14.21
N PHE A 57 8.22 12.26 14.02
CA PHE A 57 6.97 12.68 13.40
C PHE A 57 5.97 13.07 14.48
N GLU A 58 5.91 14.35 14.75
CA GLU A 58 5.02 14.95 15.74
C GLU A 58 3.81 15.59 15.04
N GLU A 59 2.77 15.91 15.80
CA GLU A 59 1.54 16.55 15.30
C GLU A 59 1.80 17.86 14.56
N LYS A 60 2.81 18.62 14.97
CA LYS A 60 3.25 19.86 14.29
C LYS A 60 3.82 19.65 12.87
N HIS A 61 4.16 18.38 12.53
CA HIS A 61 4.70 17.99 11.22
C HIS A 61 3.60 17.49 10.27
N LEU A 62 2.36 17.39 10.74
CA LEU A 62 1.22 17.13 9.86
C LEU A 62 1.02 18.33 8.94
N VAL A 63 1.01 18.10 7.62
CA VAL A 63 0.76 19.16 6.63
C VAL A 63 -0.73 19.51 6.54
N SER A 64 -1.60 18.57 6.96
CA SER A 64 -3.05 18.73 7.04
C SER A 64 -3.62 17.82 8.11
N LEU A 65 -4.74 18.21 8.69
CA LEU A 65 -5.56 17.37 9.57
C LEU A 65 -6.59 16.53 8.77
N ASP A 66 -6.57 16.59 7.44
CA ASP A 66 -7.17 15.60 6.54
C ASP A 66 -6.13 14.52 6.21
N PRO A 67 -6.33 13.26 6.63
CA PRO A 67 -5.35 12.19 6.41
C PRO A 67 -5.16 11.82 4.93
N ILE A 68 -6.08 12.17 4.04
CA ILE A 68 -5.90 11.96 2.60
C ILE A 68 -4.87 12.96 2.05
N VAL A 69 -4.92 14.22 2.50
CA VAL A 69 -3.94 15.24 2.14
C VAL A 69 -2.56 14.89 2.74
N GLN A 70 -2.52 14.43 3.99
CA GLN A 70 -1.29 13.96 4.63
C GLN A 70 -0.70 12.73 3.90
N PHE A 71 -1.54 11.79 3.46
CA PHE A 71 -1.08 10.66 2.63
C PHE A 71 -0.49 11.14 1.32
N ASN A 72 -1.16 12.08 0.64
CA ASN A 72 -0.66 12.63 -0.61
C ASN A 72 0.72 13.29 -0.44
N ASP A 73 0.95 14.03 0.62
CA ASP A 73 2.24 14.65 0.92
C ASP A 73 3.35 13.58 1.04
N TRP A 74 3.17 12.56 1.86
CA TRP A 74 4.12 11.46 1.99
C TRP A 74 4.31 10.70 0.68
N PHE A 75 3.22 10.46 -0.06
CA PHE A 75 3.27 9.74 -1.33
C PHE A 75 4.05 10.52 -2.39
N GLN A 76 3.86 11.85 -2.49
CA GLN A 76 4.62 12.70 -3.41
C GLN A 76 6.12 12.68 -3.08
N GLU A 77 6.49 12.75 -1.80
CA GLU A 77 7.88 12.66 -1.36
C GLU A 77 8.50 11.30 -1.77
N VAL A 78 7.78 10.22 -1.55
CA VAL A 78 8.22 8.85 -1.88
C VAL A 78 8.39 8.64 -3.38
N THR A 79 7.54 9.22 -4.22
CA THR A 79 7.64 9.12 -5.70
C THR A 79 8.90 9.78 -6.26
N GLN A 80 9.53 10.67 -5.50
CA GLN A 80 10.79 11.32 -5.89
C GLN A 80 12.03 10.53 -5.47
N CYS A 81 11.87 9.40 -4.76
CA CYS A 81 12.98 8.60 -4.27
C CYS A 81 13.38 7.51 -5.29
N PRO A 82 14.57 7.59 -5.93
CA PRO A 82 15.00 6.59 -6.91
C PRO A 82 15.22 5.18 -6.34
N ALA A 83 15.33 5.05 -5.02
CA ALA A 83 15.48 3.76 -4.36
C ALA A 83 14.15 3.00 -4.20
N ILE A 84 13.02 3.62 -4.57
CA ILE A 84 11.69 3.01 -4.52
C ILE A 84 11.15 2.92 -5.94
N GLU A 85 11.22 1.74 -6.54
CA GLU A 85 10.80 1.52 -7.93
C GLU A 85 9.27 1.57 -8.11
N GLU A 86 8.51 1.03 -7.15
CA GLU A 86 7.05 0.98 -7.16
C GLU A 86 6.45 1.61 -5.88
N PRO A 87 6.44 2.95 -5.75
CA PRO A 87 5.92 3.63 -4.56
C PRO A 87 4.44 3.34 -4.29
N ASN A 88 3.68 2.98 -5.31
CA ASN A 88 2.27 2.62 -5.25
C ASN A 88 2.00 1.13 -4.98
N ALA A 89 3.04 0.32 -4.78
CA ALA A 89 2.87 -1.06 -4.32
C ALA A 89 2.39 -1.08 -2.87
N MET A 90 1.33 -1.84 -2.61
CA MET A 90 0.74 -1.95 -1.27
C MET A 90 0.34 -3.38 -0.98
N CYS A 91 0.46 -3.79 0.27
CA CYS A 91 -0.11 -5.04 0.76
C CYS A 91 -1.61 -4.85 0.98
N LEU A 92 -2.42 -5.63 0.29
CA LEU A 92 -3.86 -5.73 0.49
C LEU A 92 -4.16 -6.95 1.37
N ALA A 93 -4.64 -6.74 2.56
CA ALA A 93 -5.15 -7.78 3.44
C ALA A 93 -6.67 -7.87 3.33
N THR A 94 -7.17 -9.10 3.15
CA THR A 94 -8.59 -9.45 3.13
C THR A 94 -8.83 -10.61 4.09
N ALA A 95 -10.05 -10.83 4.50
CA ALA A 95 -10.41 -11.98 5.31
C ALA A 95 -11.69 -12.63 4.77
N THR A 96 -11.80 -13.94 4.91
CA THR A 96 -13.04 -14.66 4.68
C THR A 96 -14.10 -14.25 5.71
N ARG A 97 -15.36 -14.60 5.47
CA ARG A 97 -16.46 -14.31 6.40
C ARG A 97 -16.24 -14.91 7.80
N ASP A 98 -15.53 -16.04 7.89
CA ASP A 98 -15.14 -16.69 9.16
C ASP A 98 -13.82 -16.16 9.74
N GLY A 99 -13.28 -15.04 9.20
CA GLY A 99 -12.16 -14.32 9.77
C GLY A 99 -10.77 -14.83 9.39
N ARG A 100 -10.62 -15.73 8.41
CA ARG A 100 -9.30 -16.20 7.96
C ARG A 100 -8.62 -15.16 7.09
N PRO A 101 -7.51 -14.54 7.54
CA PRO A 101 -6.84 -13.49 6.79
C PRO A 101 -6.02 -14.05 5.61
N SER A 102 -5.86 -13.22 4.59
CA SER A 102 -4.93 -13.46 3.49
C SER A 102 -4.39 -12.12 3.01
N ALA A 103 -3.10 -12.06 2.65
CA ALA A 103 -2.44 -10.85 2.20
C ALA A 103 -1.64 -11.08 0.90
N ARG A 104 -1.54 -10.05 0.07
CA ARG A 104 -0.76 -10.04 -1.19
C ARG A 104 -0.45 -8.62 -1.59
N MET A 105 0.57 -8.46 -2.46
CA MET A 105 0.84 -7.16 -3.06
C MET A 105 -0.14 -6.87 -4.19
N VAL A 106 -0.61 -5.62 -4.25
CA VAL A 106 -1.37 -5.04 -5.35
C VAL A 106 -0.89 -3.60 -5.58
N LEU A 107 -1.29 -2.99 -6.69
CA LEU A 107 -0.91 -1.61 -7.00
C LEU A 107 -2.07 -0.66 -6.73
N LEU A 108 -1.80 0.40 -5.98
CA LEU A 108 -2.69 1.56 -5.91
C LEU A 108 -2.76 2.20 -7.29
N LYS A 109 -3.96 2.46 -7.80
CA LYS A 109 -4.19 3.03 -9.14
C LYS A 109 -4.87 4.40 -9.11
N GLY A 110 -5.25 4.85 -7.93
CA GLY A 110 -5.79 6.17 -7.69
C GLY A 110 -6.24 6.29 -6.24
N PHE A 111 -6.25 7.51 -5.74
CA PHE A 111 -6.82 7.85 -4.45
C PHE A 111 -7.38 9.27 -4.46
N GLY A 112 -8.29 9.53 -3.58
CA GLY A 112 -8.92 10.83 -3.41
C GLY A 112 -9.72 10.89 -2.12
N PRO A 113 -10.51 11.96 -1.91
CA PRO A 113 -11.31 12.14 -0.70
C PRO A 113 -12.29 11.00 -0.45
N ASP A 114 -12.68 10.27 -1.49
CA ASP A 114 -13.61 9.15 -1.46
C ASP A 114 -12.94 7.79 -1.20
N GLY A 115 -11.60 7.66 -1.33
CA GLY A 115 -10.89 6.42 -1.01
C GLY A 115 -9.78 6.05 -1.97
N PHE A 116 -9.35 4.77 -1.87
CA PHE A 116 -8.17 4.20 -2.52
C PHE A 116 -8.57 3.10 -3.51
N ARG A 117 -8.13 3.21 -4.75
CA ARG A 117 -8.57 2.36 -5.87
C ARG A 117 -7.52 1.34 -6.27
N PHE A 118 -7.97 0.11 -6.49
CA PHE A 118 -7.18 -0.96 -7.09
C PHE A 118 -8.05 -1.82 -8.01
N TYR A 119 -7.39 -2.61 -8.87
CA TYR A 119 -8.08 -3.46 -9.85
C TYR A 119 -7.55 -4.89 -9.76
N THR A 120 -8.45 -5.87 -9.93
CA THR A 120 -8.11 -7.28 -9.84
C THR A 120 -9.18 -8.14 -10.50
N ASN A 121 -8.92 -9.45 -10.59
CA ASN A 121 -9.93 -10.44 -10.96
C ASN A 121 -10.85 -10.71 -9.76
N ARG A 122 -12.17 -10.60 -9.96
CA ARG A 122 -13.22 -10.77 -8.92
C ARG A 122 -13.35 -12.23 -8.46
N GLU A 123 -13.00 -13.20 -9.32
CA GLU A 123 -13.00 -14.62 -8.98
C GLU A 123 -11.71 -15.08 -8.28
N SER A 124 -10.73 -14.19 -8.12
CA SER A 124 -9.52 -14.49 -7.35
C SER A 124 -9.83 -14.63 -5.85
N ARG A 125 -8.93 -15.25 -5.08
CA ARG A 125 -9.09 -15.41 -3.63
C ARG A 125 -9.51 -14.10 -2.93
N LYS A 126 -8.86 -12.97 -3.25
CA LYS A 126 -9.21 -11.69 -2.67
C LYS A 126 -10.56 -11.16 -3.13
N GLY A 127 -10.93 -11.40 -4.40
CA GLY A 127 -12.25 -11.03 -4.92
C GLY A 127 -13.36 -11.78 -4.19
N LEU A 128 -13.19 -13.08 -3.98
CA LEU A 128 -14.14 -13.92 -3.23
C LEU A 128 -14.20 -13.54 -1.74
N ASP A 129 -13.06 -13.22 -1.13
CA ASP A 129 -13.05 -12.71 0.24
C ASP A 129 -13.90 -11.42 0.35
N LEU A 130 -13.68 -10.45 -0.56
CA LEU A 130 -14.38 -9.15 -0.57
C LEU A 130 -15.87 -9.26 -0.92
N GLU A 131 -16.27 -10.28 -1.67
CA GLU A 131 -17.69 -10.54 -1.96
C GLU A 131 -18.48 -10.88 -0.70
N THR A 132 -17.87 -11.60 0.22
CA THR A 132 -18.52 -12.12 1.44
C THR A 132 -18.18 -11.30 2.68
N ASN A 133 -17.09 -10.55 2.66
CA ASN A 133 -16.61 -9.70 3.74
C ASN A 133 -15.96 -8.43 3.14
N PRO A 134 -16.77 -7.38 2.81
CA PRO A 134 -16.32 -6.21 2.08
C PRO A 134 -15.55 -5.21 2.95
N VAL A 135 -14.50 -5.67 3.65
CA VAL A 135 -13.58 -4.85 4.41
C VAL A 135 -12.13 -5.24 4.08
N ALA A 136 -11.25 -4.29 4.12
CA ALA A 136 -9.83 -4.52 3.82
C ALA A 136 -8.91 -3.61 4.61
N SER A 137 -7.65 -4.04 4.71
CA SER A 137 -6.54 -3.20 5.13
C SER A 137 -5.51 -3.09 4.01
N LEU A 138 -5.10 -1.87 3.70
CA LEU A 138 -3.99 -1.55 2.81
C LEU A 138 -2.79 -1.16 3.66
N LEU A 139 -1.61 -1.65 3.30
CA LEU A 139 -0.38 -1.32 3.99
C LEU A 139 0.70 -0.93 3.00
N PHE A 140 1.21 0.29 3.12
CA PHE A 140 2.41 0.78 2.45
C PHE A 140 3.59 0.69 3.40
N TYR A 141 4.76 0.28 2.90
CA TYR A 141 6.01 0.36 3.61
C TYR A 141 7.10 0.90 2.70
N TRP A 142 7.60 2.07 3.02
CA TRP A 142 8.65 2.77 2.28
C TRP A 142 9.94 2.72 3.09
N GLU A 143 10.71 1.66 2.89
CA GLU A 143 11.89 1.35 3.69
C GLU A 143 12.92 2.49 3.75
N PRO A 144 13.26 3.19 2.63
CA PRO A 144 14.21 4.28 2.68
C PRO A 144 13.82 5.44 3.59
N PHE A 145 12.51 5.63 3.80
CA PHE A 145 11.95 6.64 4.68
C PHE A 145 11.65 6.11 6.08
N ASN A 146 11.74 4.81 6.32
CA ASN A 146 11.25 4.16 7.53
C ASN A 146 9.81 4.54 7.85
N ARG A 147 8.97 4.66 6.83
CA ARG A 147 7.57 5.04 6.93
C ARG A 147 6.65 3.90 6.55
N GLN A 148 5.55 3.81 7.27
CA GLN A 148 4.46 2.91 6.97
C GLN A 148 3.15 3.69 7.03
N VAL A 149 2.24 3.40 6.09
CA VAL A 149 0.85 3.89 6.16
C VAL A 149 -0.09 2.69 6.10
N ARG A 150 -0.97 2.58 7.08
CA ARG A 150 -2.00 1.56 7.14
C ARG A 150 -3.37 2.21 6.99
N ILE A 151 -4.19 1.68 6.10
CA ILE A 151 -5.50 2.19 5.75
C ILE A 151 -6.51 1.07 5.91
N GLU A 152 -7.54 1.26 6.71
CA GLU A 152 -8.61 0.29 6.93
C GLU A 152 -9.95 0.91 6.55
N GLY A 153 -10.81 0.11 5.91
CA GLY A 153 -12.10 0.61 5.50
C GLY A 153 -12.99 -0.43 4.83
N SER A 154 -14.19 0.01 4.49
CA SER A 154 -15.12 -0.74 3.67
C SER A 154 -14.68 -0.75 2.21
N VAL A 155 -15.05 -1.81 1.49
CA VAL A 155 -14.69 -1.99 0.08
C VAL A 155 -15.96 -2.03 -0.76
N GLU A 156 -15.96 -1.23 -1.83
CA GLU A 156 -17.03 -1.22 -2.82
C GLU A 156 -16.46 -1.53 -4.20
N ARG A 157 -17.30 -2.07 -5.09
CA ARG A 157 -16.93 -2.21 -6.50
C ARG A 157 -17.03 -0.85 -7.19
N LEU A 158 -16.06 -0.55 -8.06
CA LEU A 158 -16.16 0.58 -8.98
C LEU A 158 -17.20 0.29 -10.07
N SER A 159 -17.69 1.34 -10.73
CA SER A 159 -18.60 1.20 -11.86
C SER A 159 -17.95 0.45 -13.02
N GLU A 160 -18.77 -0.18 -13.86
CA GLU A 160 -18.27 -0.86 -15.05
C GLU A 160 -17.62 0.14 -16.01
N ASP A 161 -18.17 1.35 -16.16
CA ASP A 161 -17.61 2.41 -17.01
C ASP A 161 -16.19 2.83 -16.56
N GLU A 162 -15.99 3.03 -15.26
CA GLU A 162 -14.67 3.36 -14.70
C GLU A 162 -13.69 2.19 -14.87
N THR A 163 -14.18 0.98 -14.67
CA THR A 163 -13.40 -0.25 -14.81
C THR A 163 -12.99 -0.49 -16.26
N GLU A 164 -13.90 -0.34 -17.21
CA GLU A 164 -13.68 -0.47 -18.65
C GLU A 164 -12.66 0.55 -19.14
N LYS A 165 -12.86 1.81 -18.79
CA LYS A 165 -11.94 2.90 -19.12
C LYS A 165 -10.52 2.63 -18.62
N TYR A 166 -10.38 2.16 -17.38
CA TYR A 166 -9.07 1.83 -16.84
C TYR A 166 -8.48 0.58 -17.52
N PHE A 167 -9.28 -0.45 -17.79
CA PHE A 167 -8.81 -1.66 -18.49
C PHE A 167 -8.14 -1.31 -19.81
N HIS A 168 -8.81 -0.49 -20.64
CA HIS A 168 -8.32 -0.08 -21.96
C HIS A 168 -7.17 0.93 -21.91
N SER A 169 -6.97 1.66 -20.81
CA SER A 169 -5.81 2.52 -20.62
C SER A 169 -4.51 1.76 -20.34
N ARG A 170 -4.59 0.46 -20.04
CA ARG A 170 -3.44 -0.40 -19.75
C ARG A 170 -2.72 -0.81 -21.05
N PRO A 171 -1.40 -1.08 -21.00
CA PRO A 171 -0.71 -1.70 -22.12
C PRO A 171 -1.42 -2.98 -22.61
N LYS A 172 -1.44 -3.20 -23.91
CA LYS A 172 -2.13 -4.34 -24.55
C LYS A 172 -1.69 -5.70 -23.96
N SER A 173 -0.40 -5.86 -23.68
CA SER A 173 0.14 -7.05 -23.01
C SER A 173 -0.47 -7.29 -21.64
N SER A 174 -0.74 -6.22 -20.88
CA SER A 174 -1.39 -6.29 -19.57
C SER A 174 -2.89 -6.62 -19.68
N GLN A 175 -3.55 -6.15 -20.76
CA GLN A 175 -4.95 -6.52 -21.04
C GLN A 175 -5.03 -8.01 -21.36
N ILE A 176 -4.17 -8.50 -22.29
CA ILE A 176 -4.07 -9.93 -22.66
C ILE A 176 -3.77 -10.79 -21.43
N GLY A 177 -2.80 -10.38 -20.60
CA GLY A 177 -2.49 -11.08 -19.36
C GLY A 177 -3.68 -11.25 -18.41
N ALA A 178 -4.59 -10.27 -18.37
CA ALA A 178 -5.81 -10.36 -17.57
C ALA A 178 -6.83 -11.36 -18.16
N VAL A 179 -6.88 -11.48 -19.49
CA VAL A 179 -7.72 -12.49 -20.19
C VAL A 179 -7.16 -13.91 -20.01
N VAL A 180 -5.82 -14.05 -20.12
CA VAL A 180 -5.14 -15.36 -19.93
C VAL A 180 -5.35 -15.91 -18.52
N SER A 181 -5.26 -15.02 -17.52
CA SER A 181 -5.17 -15.42 -16.13
C SER A 181 -6.55 -15.57 -15.49
N LYS A 182 -7.03 -16.79 -15.35
CA LYS A 182 -8.08 -17.11 -14.37
C LYS A 182 -7.47 -17.10 -12.97
N GLN A 183 -7.27 -15.91 -12.42
CA GLN A 183 -6.46 -15.68 -11.22
C GLN A 183 -6.86 -16.53 -10.04
N SER A 184 -5.89 -17.17 -9.38
CA SER A 184 -6.04 -18.08 -8.23
C SER A 184 -6.59 -19.47 -8.57
N GLN A 185 -6.91 -19.79 -9.81
CA GLN A 185 -7.29 -21.15 -10.21
C GLN A 185 -6.05 -22.03 -10.39
N VAL A 186 -6.25 -23.35 -10.19
CA VAL A 186 -5.19 -24.34 -10.44
C VAL A 186 -4.99 -24.48 -11.94
N ILE A 187 -3.74 -24.46 -12.36
CA ILE A 187 -3.32 -24.67 -13.75
C ILE A 187 -2.33 -25.83 -13.81
N PRO A 188 -2.18 -26.52 -14.96
CA PRO A 188 -1.26 -27.65 -15.09
C PRO A 188 0.21 -27.26 -14.81
N ASP A 189 0.67 -26.20 -15.47
CA ASP A 189 2.04 -25.73 -15.43
C ASP A 189 2.16 -24.30 -15.99
N ARG A 190 3.39 -23.77 -16.05
CA ARG A 190 3.66 -22.45 -16.62
C ARG A 190 3.53 -22.42 -18.15
N GLU A 191 3.75 -23.55 -18.82
CA GLU A 191 3.68 -23.63 -20.28
C GLU A 191 2.25 -23.40 -20.78
N TYR A 192 1.27 -23.88 -20.03
CA TYR A 192 -0.14 -23.55 -20.28
C TYR A 192 -0.39 -22.05 -20.41
N LEU A 193 0.17 -21.23 -19.48
CA LEU A 193 0.02 -19.77 -19.55
C LEU A 193 0.76 -19.17 -20.76
N ARG A 194 1.93 -19.67 -21.12
CA ARG A 194 2.70 -19.18 -22.27
C ARG A 194 1.96 -19.44 -23.58
N GLN A 195 1.42 -20.65 -23.75
CA GLN A 195 0.65 -21.00 -24.94
C GLN A 195 -0.61 -20.14 -25.06
N LYS A 196 -1.37 -19.99 -23.98
CA LYS A 196 -2.57 -19.15 -23.96
C LYS A 196 -2.25 -17.69 -24.25
N ASN A 197 -1.15 -17.17 -23.70
CA ASN A 197 -0.71 -15.80 -23.98
C ASN A 197 -0.37 -15.62 -25.46
N ALA A 198 0.39 -16.54 -26.07
CA ALA A 198 0.77 -16.49 -27.46
C ALA A 198 -0.44 -16.59 -28.41
N GLU A 199 -1.41 -17.46 -28.09
CA GLU A 199 -2.68 -17.58 -28.82
C GLU A 199 -3.42 -16.23 -28.84
N LEU A 200 -3.59 -15.61 -27.66
CA LEU A 200 -4.33 -14.35 -27.53
C LEU A 200 -3.56 -13.15 -28.08
N GLU A 201 -2.23 -13.11 -28.00
CA GLU A 201 -1.42 -12.09 -28.66
C GLU A 201 -1.59 -12.13 -30.18
N ALA A 202 -1.64 -13.32 -30.77
CA ALA A 202 -1.90 -13.50 -32.21
C ALA A 202 -3.34 -13.11 -32.58
N GLU A 203 -4.33 -13.51 -31.78
CA GLU A 203 -5.74 -13.21 -32.00
C GLU A 203 -6.03 -11.71 -31.93
N TYR A 204 -5.49 -11.04 -30.91
CA TYR A 204 -5.74 -9.60 -30.68
C TYR A 204 -4.68 -8.68 -31.28
N LYS A 205 -3.81 -9.16 -32.15
CA LYS A 205 -2.72 -8.37 -32.75
C LYS A 205 -3.22 -7.00 -33.25
N ASP A 206 -4.29 -7.02 -34.05
CA ASP A 206 -4.87 -5.85 -34.71
C ASP A 206 -6.31 -5.54 -34.22
N LYS A 207 -6.73 -6.15 -33.11
CA LYS A 207 -8.05 -5.99 -32.52
C LYS A 207 -7.95 -5.45 -31.09
N GLU A 208 -9.04 -4.87 -30.62
CA GLU A 208 -9.20 -4.50 -29.23
C GLU A 208 -9.37 -5.76 -28.36
N VAL A 209 -8.77 -5.75 -27.18
CA VAL A 209 -8.91 -6.83 -26.19
C VAL A 209 -10.13 -6.56 -25.33
N PRO A 210 -11.17 -7.41 -25.37
CA PRO A 210 -12.35 -7.21 -24.53
C PRO A 210 -11.99 -7.36 -23.05
N LYS A 211 -12.55 -6.50 -22.21
CA LYS A 211 -12.38 -6.65 -20.77
C LYS A 211 -13.12 -7.90 -20.29
N PRO A 212 -12.45 -8.81 -19.56
CA PRO A 212 -13.13 -9.97 -18.97
C PRO A 212 -14.19 -9.50 -17.96
N PRO A 213 -15.37 -10.14 -17.91
CA PRO A 213 -16.45 -9.77 -17.00
C PRO A 213 -16.06 -9.91 -15.52
N GLU A 214 -15.18 -10.84 -15.21
CA GLU A 214 -14.65 -11.06 -13.87
C GLU A 214 -13.53 -10.07 -13.49
N TRP A 215 -13.01 -9.27 -14.42
CA TRP A 215 -12.00 -8.26 -14.10
C TRP A 215 -12.65 -6.95 -13.71
N GLY A 216 -12.25 -6.38 -12.56
CA GLY A 216 -12.91 -5.19 -12.03
C GLY A 216 -12.09 -4.37 -11.05
N GLY A 217 -12.59 -3.17 -10.80
CA GLY A 217 -12.05 -2.23 -9.86
C GLY A 217 -12.77 -2.27 -8.51
N TYR A 218 -12.04 -1.87 -7.48
CA TYR A 218 -12.52 -1.69 -6.12
C TYR A 218 -12.02 -0.36 -5.57
N ILE A 219 -12.82 0.23 -4.69
CA ILE A 219 -12.45 1.36 -3.85
C ILE A 219 -12.50 0.96 -2.39
N VAL A 220 -11.44 1.24 -1.64
CA VAL A 220 -11.44 1.16 -0.18
C VAL A 220 -11.79 2.54 0.35
N ARG A 221 -12.95 2.65 1.02
CA ARG A 221 -13.39 3.87 1.71
C ARG A 221 -12.84 3.85 3.13
N PRO A 222 -11.88 4.71 3.44
CA PRO A 222 -11.17 4.61 4.69
C PRO A 222 -12.02 5.06 5.88
N SER A 223 -11.97 4.28 6.94
CA SER A 223 -12.46 4.65 8.28
C SER A 223 -11.31 4.87 9.27
N VAL A 224 -10.13 4.29 9.00
CA VAL A 224 -8.92 4.45 9.78
C VAL A 224 -7.72 4.65 8.85
N ILE A 225 -6.86 5.62 9.16
CA ILE A 225 -5.55 5.81 8.51
C ILE A 225 -4.49 6.05 9.59
N GLU A 226 -3.48 5.19 9.65
CA GLU A 226 -2.36 5.31 10.58
C GLU A 226 -1.08 5.64 9.83
N PHE A 227 -0.40 6.69 10.27
CA PHE A 227 0.94 7.09 9.85
C PHE A 227 1.94 6.63 10.91
N TRP A 228 2.88 5.80 10.50
CA TRP A 228 3.94 5.29 11.36
C TRP A 228 5.31 5.76 10.82
N GLN A 229 6.14 6.32 11.73
CA GLN A 229 7.51 6.71 11.45
C GLN A 229 8.47 5.97 12.37
N GLY A 230 9.44 5.26 11.77
CA GLY A 230 10.44 4.51 12.52
C GLY A 230 11.46 5.41 13.23
N GLN A 231 11.75 5.13 14.51
CA GLN A 231 12.71 5.83 15.34
C GLN A 231 13.81 4.89 15.86
N THR A 232 15.02 5.40 16.04
CA THR A 232 16.21 4.63 16.43
C THR A 232 16.09 4.00 17.83
N ASN A 233 15.44 4.72 18.75
CA ASN A 233 15.26 4.33 20.15
C ASN A 233 14.08 3.38 20.39
N ARG A 234 13.44 2.88 19.31
CA ARG A 234 12.22 2.05 19.33
C ARG A 234 10.95 2.78 19.78
N LEU A 235 11.02 4.06 20.10
CA LEU A 235 9.86 4.90 20.39
C LEU A 235 9.32 5.46 19.07
N HIS A 236 8.73 4.57 18.27
CA HIS A 236 8.22 4.92 16.95
C HIS A 236 7.02 5.85 17.05
N ASP A 237 6.94 6.79 16.11
CA ASP A 237 5.81 7.71 16.05
C ASP A 237 4.61 7.05 15.36
N ARG A 238 3.45 7.15 15.97
CA ARG A 238 2.20 6.61 15.44
C ARG A 238 1.09 7.63 15.63
N ILE A 239 0.65 8.24 14.52
CA ILE A 239 -0.52 9.12 14.51
C ILE A 239 -1.62 8.42 13.72
N VAL A 240 -2.74 8.15 14.38
CA VAL A 240 -3.89 7.48 13.79
C VAL A 240 -5.06 8.44 13.66
N PHE A 241 -5.61 8.48 12.46
CA PHE A 241 -6.87 9.14 12.14
C PHE A 241 -7.98 8.12 12.05
N HIS A 242 -9.16 8.46 12.53
CA HIS A 242 -10.38 7.68 12.34
C HIS A 242 -11.58 8.60 12.12
N LYS A 243 -12.58 8.11 11.40
CA LYS A 243 -13.83 8.84 11.22
C LYS A 243 -14.50 8.99 12.58
N GLN A 244 -14.92 10.23 12.89
CA GLN A 244 -15.70 10.49 14.09
C GLN A 244 -17.07 9.83 13.96
N GLU A 245 -17.47 9.07 14.98
CA GLU A 245 -18.84 8.59 15.10
C GLU A 245 -19.74 9.77 15.49
N ALA A 246 -20.90 9.86 14.82
CA ALA A 246 -21.88 10.87 15.17
C ALA A 246 -22.26 10.75 16.65
N ASP A 247 -22.43 11.88 17.34
CA ASP A 247 -22.87 11.99 18.73
C ASP A 247 -21.92 11.42 19.80
N LYS A 248 -20.68 11.03 19.42
CA LYS A 248 -19.70 10.56 20.38
C LYS A 248 -18.76 11.71 20.77
N GLU A 249 -18.72 12.01 22.06
CA GLU A 249 -17.75 12.98 22.59
C GLU A 249 -16.30 12.50 22.36
N LEU A 250 -15.41 13.46 22.12
CA LEU A 250 -13.99 13.16 21.98
C LEU A 250 -13.43 12.69 23.31
N GLY A 251 -12.87 11.48 23.31
CA GLY A 251 -12.15 10.96 24.48
C GLY A 251 -10.87 11.75 24.77
N PRO A 252 -10.26 11.53 25.92
CA PRO A 252 -8.98 12.14 26.26
C PRO A 252 -7.94 11.85 25.20
N TRP A 253 -7.08 12.83 24.90
CA TRP A 253 -5.99 12.75 23.91
C TRP A 253 -6.45 12.47 22.46
N THR A 254 -7.74 12.74 22.18
CA THR A 254 -8.31 12.71 20.84
C THR A 254 -8.54 14.17 20.39
N HIS A 255 -8.04 14.50 19.23
CA HIS A 255 -8.06 15.86 18.69
C HIS A 255 -8.94 15.91 17.44
N PRO A 256 -9.66 17.03 17.22
CA PRO A 256 -10.43 17.22 15.99
C PRO A 256 -9.49 17.30 14.78
N GLY A 257 -9.87 16.65 13.69
CA GLY A 257 -9.29 16.77 12.38
C GLY A 257 -10.22 17.48 11.41
N GLU A 258 -9.95 17.36 10.10
CA GLU A 258 -10.76 17.94 9.03
C GLU A 258 -11.67 16.87 8.42
N GLY A 259 -12.76 17.30 7.75
CA GLY A 259 -13.61 16.37 6.97
C GLY A 259 -14.26 15.23 7.79
N GLY A 260 -14.54 15.46 9.07
CA GLY A 260 -15.11 14.46 9.98
C GLY A 260 -14.08 13.41 10.45
N TRP A 261 -12.80 13.72 10.37
CA TRP A 261 -11.73 12.95 10.98
C TRP A 261 -11.40 13.47 12.38
N VAL A 262 -10.92 12.58 13.23
CA VAL A 262 -10.27 12.88 14.49
C VAL A 262 -8.97 12.10 14.55
N TYR A 263 -7.99 12.58 15.31
CA TYR A 263 -6.69 11.91 15.41
C TYR A 263 -6.21 11.80 16.84
N LYS A 264 -5.32 10.84 17.06
CA LYS A 264 -4.63 10.60 18.33
C LYS A 264 -3.28 9.95 18.09
N ARG A 265 -2.39 10.09 19.07
CA ARG A 265 -1.11 9.40 19.10
C ARG A 265 -1.24 8.05 19.79
N LEU A 266 -0.61 7.03 19.23
CA LEU A 266 -0.50 5.71 19.85
C LEU A 266 0.92 5.47 20.36
N ALA A 267 1.04 4.69 21.43
CA ALA A 267 2.33 4.12 21.82
C ALA A 267 2.83 3.15 20.74
N PRO A 268 4.16 3.05 20.53
CA PRO A 268 4.77 2.16 19.55
C PRO A 268 4.56 0.68 19.88
#